data_7fac2ec683b73491fbb6634ff32147b4
#
_entry.id   7fac2ec683b73491fbb6634ff32147b4
#
_cell.length_a   1.000
_cell.length_b   1.000
_cell.length_c   1.000
_cell.angle_alpha   90.00
_cell.angle_beta   90.00
_cell.angle_gamma   90.00
#
_symmetry.space_group_name_H-M   'P 1'
#
loop_
_entity.id
_entity.type
_entity.pdbx_description
1 polymer ?
#
loop_
_entity_poly.entity_id
_entity_poly.type
_entity_poly.pdbx_seq_one_letter_code
_entity_poly.pdbx_strand_id
1 'polypeptide(L)'
;NYVLIFGKFGFPELGGKGCGIAFLISSWSSLLIILGYIYFSKFFKEIRFFENFEAPNPKQISEIIKLGIPIGGTLFIEIAVFSGAGLILSRLGENVISAHAIAMQVTTLTFMLPLSIGLAANVRVGNLVGSNSLDRARYSSFFAMFFALFLAIINTFVLIEFGNYLASFFNPDIEIVNLAATLLIIAAIFQIADGLNFAGVGALRGFKDTQILFFFMFIAYWIIGMPIGYTLSMTDFFSDPIGAPGMWIGLTVGLFVSAAFVIARVNYTTGRGRSRFVLNS
;
A
#
# COMPACT_ATOMS: atom_id res chain seq x y z
N ASN A 1 9.06 -9.71 -19.32
CA ASN A 1 7.72 -10.27 -19.58
C ASN A 1 7.41 -10.29 -21.08
N TYR A 2 7.35 -9.14 -21.78
CA TYR A 2 6.92 -9.03 -23.19
C TYR A 2 7.60 -10.02 -24.14
N VAL A 3 8.90 -10.18 -24.02
CA VAL A 3 9.71 -11.09 -24.88
C VAL A 3 9.29 -12.55 -24.72
N LEU A 4 9.16 -13.02 -23.47
CA LEU A 4 8.88 -14.43 -23.16
C LEU A 4 7.41 -14.80 -23.26
N ILE A 5 6.50 -13.82 -23.05
CA ILE A 5 5.06 -14.05 -23.17
C ILE A 5 4.68 -14.16 -24.65
N PHE A 6 5.16 -13.23 -25.48
CA PHE A 6 4.75 -13.10 -26.90
C PHE A 6 5.77 -13.66 -27.90
N GLY A 7 6.83 -14.33 -27.46
CA GLY A 7 7.81 -14.96 -28.32
C GLY A 7 8.56 -13.99 -29.27
N LYS A 8 8.93 -12.79 -28.76
CA LYS A 8 9.65 -11.79 -29.55
C LYS A 8 11.17 -12.00 -29.49
N PHE A 9 11.90 -11.41 -30.44
CA PHE A 9 13.38 -11.48 -30.54
C PHE A 9 13.95 -12.91 -30.62
N GLY A 10 13.22 -13.85 -31.24
CA GLY A 10 13.69 -15.24 -31.44
C GLY A 10 13.46 -16.18 -30.24
N PHE A 11 12.79 -15.72 -29.21
CA PHE A 11 12.37 -16.59 -28.10
C PHE A 11 11.03 -17.28 -28.41
N PRO A 12 10.80 -18.51 -27.89
CA PRO A 12 9.52 -19.18 -28.02
C PRO A 12 8.42 -18.45 -27.28
N GLU A 13 7.20 -18.50 -27.80
CA GLU A 13 6.01 -18.00 -27.14
C GLU A 13 5.63 -18.93 -25.98
N LEU A 14 5.84 -18.49 -24.74
CA LEU A 14 5.63 -19.28 -23.53
C LEU A 14 4.34 -18.91 -22.79
N GLY A 15 3.63 -17.86 -23.22
CA GLY A 15 2.40 -17.39 -22.58
C GLY A 15 2.57 -17.18 -21.07
N GLY A 16 1.66 -17.73 -20.25
CA GLY A 16 1.70 -17.63 -18.80
C GLY A 16 2.97 -18.20 -18.13
N LYS A 17 3.56 -19.26 -18.70
CA LYS A 17 4.86 -19.79 -18.24
C LYS A 17 5.98 -18.78 -18.45
N GLY A 18 5.94 -18.02 -19.57
CA GLY A 18 6.88 -16.94 -19.85
C GLY A 18 6.87 -15.83 -18.80
N CYS A 19 5.70 -15.52 -18.23
CA CYS A 19 5.57 -14.56 -17.13
C CYS A 19 6.32 -15.04 -15.87
N GLY A 20 6.15 -16.29 -15.48
CA GLY A 20 6.84 -16.87 -14.32
C GLY A 20 8.36 -16.89 -14.48
N ILE A 21 8.85 -17.29 -15.67
CA ILE A 21 10.30 -17.29 -15.97
C ILE A 21 10.85 -15.86 -15.95
N ALA A 22 10.15 -14.89 -16.55
CA ALA A 22 10.57 -13.50 -16.55
C ALA A 22 10.63 -12.92 -15.13
N PHE A 23 9.67 -13.26 -14.26
CA PHE A 23 9.68 -12.86 -12.87
C PHE A 23 10.88 -13.44 -12.11
N LEU A 24 11.19 -14.73 -12.33
CA LEU A 24 12.35 -15.39 -11.74
C LEU A 24 13.66 -14.72 -12.18
N ILE A 25 13.84 -14.48 -13.47
CA ILE A 25 15.03 -13.79 -14.01
C ILE A 25 15.16 -12.40 -13.40
N SER A 26 14.05 -11.63 -13.35
CA SER A 26 14.04 -10.28 -12.79
C SER A 26 14.43 -10.27 -11.31
N SER A 27 13.90 -11.19 -10.52
CA SER A 27 14.17 -11.29 -9.07
C SER A 27 15.63 -11.64 -8.80
N TRP A 28 16.19 -12.63 -9.52
CA TRP A 28 17.60 -13.00 -9.38
C TRP A 28 18.54 -11.91 -9.89
N SER A 29 18.19 -11.26 -11.01
CA SER A 29 18.98 -10.13 -11.51
C SER A 29 19.00 -8.97 -10.52
N SER A 30 17.86 -8.62 -9.91
CA SER A 30 17.80 -7.59 -8.87
C SER A 30 18.67 -7.93 -7.67
N LEU A 31 18.64 -9.18 -7.20
CA LEU A 31 19.48 -9.64 -6.09
C LEU A 31 20.98 -9.50 -6.44
N LEU A 32 21.39 -9.97 -7.62
CA LEU A 32 22.79 -9.89 -8.05
C LEU A 32 23.28 -8.46 -8.23
N ILE A 33 22.42 -7.57 -8.79
CA ILE A 33 22.74 -6.14 -8.94
C ILE A 33 22.91 -5.48 -7.57
N ILE A 34 22.02 -5.75 -6.61
CA ILE A 34 22.13 -5.18 -5.25
C ILE A 34 23.38 -5.70 -4.54
N LEU A 35 23.66 -7.00 -4.60
CA LEU A 35 24.87 -7.57 -4.01
C LEU A 35 26.14 -7.00 -4.66
N GLY A 36 26.14 -6.87 -5.99
CA GLY A 36 27.24 -6.24 -6.72
C GLY A 36 27.41 -4.77 -6.32
N TYR A 37 26.32 -4.03 -6.20
CA TYR A 37 26.37 -2.64 -5.75
C TYR A 37 26.95 -2.51 -4.34
N ILE A 38 26.51 -3.35 -3.40
CA ILE A 38 27.06 -3.38 -2.02
C ILE A 38 28.56 -3.71 -2.04
N TYR A 39 28.98 -4.68 -2.86
CA TYR A 39 30.38 -5.10 -2.95
C TYR A 39 31.30 -4.03 -3.55
N PHE A 40 30.86 -3.36 -4.64
CA PHE A 40 31.68 -2.38 -5.36
C PHE A 40 31.55 -0.95 -4.83
N SER A 41 30.51 -0.62 -4.09
CA SER A 41 30.26 0.75 -3.61
C SER A 41 31.22 1.13 -2.47
N LYS A 42 31.88 2.28 -2.64
CA LYS A 42 32.75 2.87 -1.60
C LYS A 42 31.98 3.18 -0.30
N PHE A 43 30.68 3.50 -0.40
CA PHE A 43 29.84 3.80 0.74
C PHE A 43 29.69 2.61 1.71
N PHE A 44 29.62 1.38 1.18
CA PHE A 44 29.48 0.18 1.99
C PHE A 44 30.82 -0.42 2.43
N LYS A 45 31.96 0.05 1.89
CA LYS A 45 33.29 -0.41 2.34
C LYS A 45 33.59 -0.10 3.79
N GLU A 46 33.06 1.03 4.31
CA GLU A 46 33.23 1.41 5.73
C GLU A 46 32.47 0.46 6.68
N ILE A 47 31.37 -0.13 6.20
CA ILE A 47 30.51 -1.03 6.99
C ILE A 47 31.10 -2.46 7.05
N ARG A 48 32.06 -2.81 6.16
CA ARG A 48 32.71 -4.13 6.07
C ARG A 48 31.74 -5.31 6.07
N PHE A 49 30.63 -5.19 5.30
CA PHE A 49 29.49 -6.08 5.34
C PHE A 49 29.85 -7.58 5.15
N PHE A 50 30.90 -7.89 4.40
CA PHE A 50 31.33 -9.26 4.11
C PHE A 50 32.57 -9.71 4.90
N GLU A 51 33.20 -8.84 5.71
CA GLU A 51 34.42 -9.16 6.40
C GLU A 51 34.22 -9.76 7.81
N ASN A 52 33.12 -9.37 8.49
CA ASN A 52 32.82 -9.80 9.85
C ASN A 52 31.46 -10.53 9.88
N PHE A 53 31.49 -11.85 9.85
CA PHE A 53 30.32 -12.69 10.13
C PHE A 53 30.19 -12.87 11.64
N GLU A 54 29.36 -12.08 12.27
CA GLU A 54 28.99 -12.28 13.68
C GLU A 54 27.91 -13.37 13.79
N ALA A 55 27.98 -14.15 14.87
CA ALA A 55 26.96 -15.14 15.16
C ALA A 55 25.60 -14.46 15.37
N PRO A 56 24.47 -15.08 14.93
CA PRO A 56 23.14 -14.52 15.10
C PRO A 56 22.85 -14.21 16.57
N ASN A 57 22.52 -12.96 16.87
CA ASN A 57 22.16 -12.53 18.23
C ASN A 57 20.64 -12.68 18.45
N PRO A 58 20.19 -13.62 19.31
CA PRO A 58 18.77 -13.88 19.51
C PRO A 58 17.98 -12.67 19.99
N LYS A 59 18.62 -11.75 20.74
CA LYS A 59 17.97 -10.53 21.24
C LYS A 59 17.65 -9.57 20.09
N GLN A 60 18.61 -9.32 19.20
CA GLN A 60 18.42 -8.47 18.02
C GLN A 60 17.40 -9.07 17.05
N ILE A 61 17.46 -10.40 16.84
CA ILE A 61 16.46 -11.11 16.02
C ILE A 61 15.06 -10.93 16.60
N SER A 62 14.90 -11.08 17.93
CA SER A 62 13.62 -10.88 18.61
C SER A 62 13.07 -9.46 18.43
N GLU A 63 13.94 -8.44 18.49
CA GLU A 63 13.55 -7.04 18.23
C GLU A 63 13.05 -6.84 16.80
N ILE A 64 13.76 -7.41 15.81
CA ILE A 64 13.35 -7.36 14.40
C ILE A 64 11.99 -8.07 14.20
N ILE A 65 11.81 -9.24 14.80
CA ILE A 65 10.56 -10.00 14.70
C ILE A 65 9.39 -9.24 15.35
N LYS A 66 9.60 -8.65 16.52
CA LYS A 66 8.55 -7.86 17.21
C LYS A 66 8.08 -6.66 16.39
N LEU A 67 8.94 -6.06 15.59
CA LEU A 67 8.58 -4.97 14.68
C LEU A 67 8.01 -5.51 13.35
N GLY A 68 8.61 -6.58 12.83
CA GLY A 68 8.28 -7.13 11.52
C GLY A 68 6.94 -7.84 11.45
N ILE A 69 6.57 -8.61 12.49
CA ILE A 69 5.27 -9.32 12.51
C ILE A 69 4.08 -8.37 12.42
N PRO A 70 3.97 -7.28 13.22
CA PRO A 70 2.88 -6.33 13.05
C PRO A 70 2.86 -5.65 11.68
N ILE A 71 4.03 -5.29 11.14
CA ILE A 71 4.14 -4.68 9.80
C ILE A 71 3.68 -5.66 8.72
N GLY A 72 4.16 -6.90 8.76
CA GLY A 72 3.72 -7.96 7.85
C GLY A 72 2.23 -8.26 7.98
N GLY A 73 1.71 -8.27 9.21
CA GLY A 73 0.30 -8.44 9.50
C GLY A 73 -0.57 -7.34 8.91
N THR A 74 -0.16 -6.06 8.99
CA THR A 74 -0.89 -4.96 8.34
C THR A 74 -0.97 -5.11 6.83
N LEU A 75 0.14 -5.47 6.18
CA LEU A 75 0.18 -5.72 4.74
C LEU A 75 -0.69 -6.93 4.35
N PHE A 76 -0.64 -8.00 5.14
CA PHE A 76 -1.47 -9.18 4.92
C PHE A 76 -2.97 -8.85 5.00
N ILE A 77 -3.40 -8.09 6.02
CA ILE A 77 -4.78 -7.65 6.20
C ILE A 77 -5.25 -6.88 4.96
N GLU A 78 -4.44 -5.95 4.47
CA GLU A 78 -4.73 -5.11 3.32
C GLU A 78 -4.86 -5.93 2.04
N ILE A 79 -3.87 -6.77 1.72
CA ILE A 79 -3.91 -7.64 0.54
C ILE A 79 -5.10 -8.60 0.62
N ALA A 80 -5.38 -9.17 1.79
CA ALA A 80 -6.48 -10.10 2.00
C ALA A 80 -7.85 -9.44 1.79
N VAL A 81 -8.02 -8.18 2.18
CA VAL A 81 -9.26 -7.41 1.97
C VAL A 81 -9.52 -7.18 0.47
N PHE A 82 -8.54 -6.71 -0.27
CA PHE A 82 -8.70 -6.48 -1.72
C PHE A 82 -8.90 -7.79 -2.49
N SER A 83 -8.19 -8.85 -2.11
CA SER A 83 -8.38 -10.19 -2.69
C SER A 83 -9.76 -10.74 -2.35
N GLY A 84 -10.21 -10.57 -1.11
CA GLY A 84 -11.55 -10.97 -0.67
C GLY A 84 -12.65 -10.21 -1.40
N ALA A 85 -12.49 -8.90 -1.59
CA ALA A 85 -13.40 -8.09 -2.38
C ALA A 85 -13.49 -8.60 -3.82
N GLY A 86 -12.37 -8.91 -4.47
CA GLY A 86 -12.34 -9.51 -5.80
C GLY A 86 -13.08 -10.86 -5.87
N LEU A 87 -12.88 -11.74 -4.86
CA LEU A 87 -13.59 -13.03 -4.78
C LEU A 87 -15.10 -12.85 -4.61
N ILE A 88 -15.54 -11.86 -3.85
CA ILE A 88 -16.98 -11.56 -3.70
C ILE A 88 -17.54 -11.04 -5.02
N LEU A 89 -16.85 -10.08 -5.64
CA LEU A 89 -17.29 -9.46 -6.90
C LEU A 89 -17.28 -10.44 -8.08
N SER A 90 -16.47 -11.49 -8.05
CA SER A 90 -16.47 -12.52 -9.10
C SER A 90 -17.82 -13.24 -9.24
N ARG A 91 -18.66 -13.24 -8.21
CA ARG A 91 -20.03 -13.78 -8.26
C ARG A 91 -21.00 -12.95 -9.08
N LEU A 92 -20.66 -11.69 -9.37
CA LEU A 92 -21.48 -10.77 -10.15
C LEU A 92 -21.24 -10.88 -11.67
N GLY A 93 -20.33 -11.73 -12.09
CA GLY A 93 -20.05 -12.03 -13.49
C GLY A 93 -18.71 -11.47 -14.01
N GLU A 94 -18.39 -11.86 -15.24
CA GLU A 94 -17.09 -11.61 -15.86
C GLU A 94 -16.83 -10.12 -16.12
N ASN A 95 -17.84 -9.37 -16.55
CA ASN A 95 -17.72 -7.93 -16.81
C ASN A 95 -17.38 -7.15 -15.53
N VAL A 96 -17.98 -7.55 -14.40
CA VAL A 96 -17.76 -6.89 -13.11
C VAL A 96 -16.35 -7.14 -12.58
N ILE A 97 -15.87 -8.38 -12.65
CA ILE A 97 -14.51 -8.69 -12.18
C ILE A 97 -13.46 -8.08 -13.10
N SER A 98 -13.73 -7.99 -14.41
CA SER A 98 -12.84 -7.32 -15.38
C SER A 98 -12.75 -5.81 -15.09
N ALA A 99 -13.88 -5.15 -14.85
CA ALA A 99 -13.90 -3.73 -14.47
C ALA A 99 -13.19 -3.48 -13.13
N HIS A 100 -13.39 -4.37 -12.13
CA HIS A 100 -12.70 -4.31 -10.86
C HIS A 100 -11.17 -4.47 -11.04
N ALA A 101 -10.72 -5.42 -11.88
CA ALA A 101 -9.30 -5.62 -12.15
C ALA A 101 -8.65 -4.39 -12.81
N ILE A 102 -9.35 -3.74 -13.75
CA ILE A 102 -8.90 -2.48 -14.37
C ILE A 102 -8.77 -1.38 -13.31
N ALA A 103 -9.81 -1.18 -12.49
CA ALA A 103 -9.78 -0.19 -11.43
C ALA A 103 -8.64 -0.43 -10.45
N MET A 104 -8.42 -1.69 -10.04
CA MET A 104 -7.29 -2.08 -9.18
C MET A 104 -5.94 -1.79 -9.83
N GLN A 105 -5.76 -2.07 -11.12
CA GLN A 105 -4.52 -1.82 -11.82
C GLN A 105 -4.18 -0.33 -11.88
N VAL A 106 -5.16 0.51 -12.22
CA VAL A 106 -4.98 1.97 -12.26
C VAL A 106 -4.73 2.53 -10.86
N THR A 107 -5.49 2.08 -9.86
CA THR A 107 -5.33 2.50 -8.46
C THR A 107 -3.97 2.10 -7.91
N THR A 108 -3.44 0.92 -8.27
CA THR A 108 -2.11 0.47 -7.87
C THR A 108 -1.01 1.39 -8.41
N LEU A 109 -1.15 1.89 -9.65
CA LEU A 109 -0.18 2.84 -10.21
C LEU A 109 -0.18 4.16 -9.44
N THR A 110 -1.35 4.71 -9.15
CA THR A 110 -1.48 5.97 -8.40
C THR A 110 -1.07 5.82 -6.92
N PHE A 111 -1.25 4.63 -6.35
CA PHE A 111 -0.83 4.27 -4.99
C PHE A 111 0.68 4.34 -4.78
N MET A 112 1.50 4.20 -5.83
CA MET A 112 2.96 4.30 -5.70
C MET A 112 3.43 5.64 -5.12
N LEU A 113 2.68 6.72 -5.35
CA LEU A 113 3.03 8.05 -4.81
C LEU A 113 2.85 8.12 -3.28
N PRO A 114 1.68 7.85 -2.70
CA PRO A 114 1.52 7.82 -1.24
C PRO A 114 2.43 6.79 -0.56
N LEU A 115 2.65 5.63 -1.18
CA LEU A 115 3.59 4.63 -0.68
C LEU A 115 5.02 5.20 -0.56
N SER A 116 5.49 5.89 -1.60
CA SER A 116 6.82 6.51 -1.61
C SER A 116 6.99 7.55 -0.51
N ILE A 117 5.96 8.38 -0.27
CA ILE A 117 5.96 9.36 0.81
C ILE A 117 5.99 8.67 2.18
N GLY A 118 5.20 7.60 2.35
CA GLY A 118 5.19 6.81 3.58
C GLY A 118 6.56 6.20 3.89
N LEU A 119 7.23 5.63 2.89
CA LEU A 119 8.59 5.10 3.04
C LEU A 119 9.61 6.19 3.38
N ALA A 120 9.55 7.35 2.71
CA ALA A 120 10.41 8.50 3.01
C ALA A 120 10.17 9.04 4.42
N ALA A 121 8.89 9.12 4.85
CA ALA A 121 8.51 9.54 6.19
C ALA A 121 9.07 8.58 7.25
N ASN A 122 8.98 7.25 7.02
CA ASN A 122 9.52 6.24 7.92
C ASN A 122 11.03 6.44 8.14
N VAL A 123 11.82 6.58 7.07
CA VAL A 123 13.26 6.80 7.15
C VAL A 123 13.58 8.13 7.83
N ARG A 124 12.93 9.22 7.41
CA ARG A 124 13.19 10.58 7.93
C ARG A 124 12.84 10.68 9.41
N VAL A 125 11.66 10.20 9.80
CA VAL A 125 11.21 10.22 11.19
C VAL A 125 12.08 9.31 12.05
N GLY A 126 12.40 8.08 11.58
CA GLY A 126 13.28 7.16 12.29
C GLY A 126 14.65 7.76 12.59
N ASN A 127 15.28 8.43 11.62
CA ASN A 127 16.56 9.13 11.82
C ASN A 127 16.44 10.28 12.83
N LEU A 128 15.35 11.05 12.81
CA LEU A 128 15.13 12.16 13.74
C LEU A 128 14.85 11.66 15.15
N VAL A 129 14.13 10.55 15.30
CA VAL A 129 13.91 9.87 16.57
C VAL A 129 15.23 9.33 17.12
N GLY A 130 16.05 8.66 16.29
CA GLY A 130 17.36 8.16 16.67
C GLY A 130 18.34 9.27 17.10
N SER A 131 18.24 10.46 16.52
CA SER A 131 19.02 11.65 16.91
C SER A 131 18.40 12.46 18.06
N ASN A 132 17.37 11.93 18.73
CA ASN A 132 16.60 12.59 19.81
C ASN A 132 16.00 13.96 19.43
N SER A 133 15.74 14.19 18.14
CA SER A 133 15.17 15.43 17.60
C SER A 133 13.64 15.31 17.44
N LEU A 134 12.92 15.11 18.57
CA LEU A 134 11.50 14.74 18.57
C LEU A 134 10.57 15.81 17.98
N ASP A 135 10.86 17.09 18.19
CA ASP A 135 10.07 18.20 17.59
C ASP A 135 10.19 18.18 16.06
N ARG A 136 11.39 17.92 15.53
CA ARG A 136 11.61 17.79 14.08
C ARG A 136 10.95 16.52 13.54
N ALA A 137 10.95 15.43 14.31
CA ALA A 137 10.25 14.18 13.93
C ALA A 137 8.74 14.44 13.82
N ARG A 138 8.15 15.14 14.78
CA ARG A 138 6.74 15.58 14.73
C ARG A 138 6.45 16.41 13.49
N TYR A 139 7.24 17.48 13.26
CA TYR A 139 7.07 18.33 12.09
C TYR A 139 7.16 17.52 10.79
N SER A 140 8.15 16.63 10.66
CA SER A 140 8.33 15.79 9.49
C SER A 140 7.15 14.84 9.26
N SER A 141 6.54 14.32 10.33
CA SER A 141 5.35 13.45 10.25
C SER A 141 4.16 14.19 9.66
N PHE A 142 3.83 15.36 10.20
CA PHE A 142 2.70 16.17 9.69
C PHE A 142 2.98 16.72 8.29
N PHE A 143 4.21 17.12 8.00
CA PHE A 143 4.60 17.57 6.67
C PHE A 143 4.43 16.46 5.62
N ALA A 144 4.85 15.22 5.94
CA ALA A 144 4.66 14.08 5.06
C ALA A 144 3.17 13.80 4.80
N MET A 145 2.32 13.87 5.83
CA MET A 145 0.88 13.70 5.68
C MET A 145 0.24 14.82 4.84
N PHE A 146 0.64 16.07 5.06
CA PHE A 146 0.18 17.22 4.25
C PHE A 146 0.61 17.06 2.78
N PHE A 147 1.87 16.69 2.54
CA PHE A 147 2.38 16.48 1.18
C PHE A 147 1.72 15.30 0.48
N ALA A 148 1.46 14.22 1.20
CA ALA A 148 0.70 13.08 0.68
C ALA A 148 -0.73 13.46 0.33
N LEU A 149 -1.41 14.25 1.17
CA LEU A 149 -2.74 14.78 0.89
C LEU A 149 -2.75 15.67 -0.37
N PHE A 150 -1.76 16.53 -0.51
CA PHE A 150 -1.62 17.39 -1.69
C PHE A 150 -1.51 16.55 -2.98
N LEU A 151 -0.65 15.54 -2.99
CA LEU A 151 -0.52 14.65 -4.15
C LEU A 151 -1.77 13.77 -4.35
N ALA A 152 -2.43 13.36 -3.28
CA ALA A 152 -3.68 12.61 -3.37
C ALA A 152 -4.80 13.45 -4.04
N ILE A 153 -4.88 14.75 -3.76
CA ILE A 153 -5.82 15.66 -4.42
C ILE A 153 -5.52 15.75 -5.93
N ILE A 154 -4.24 15.84 -6.31
CA ILE A 154 -3.84 15.83 -7.73
C ILE A 154 -4.24 14.50 -8.38
N ASN A 155 -3.96 13.36 -7.74
CA ASN A 155 -4.37 12.04 -8.22
C ASN A 155 -5.89 11.93 -8.36
N THR A 156 -6.64 12.44 -7.39
CA THR A 156 -8.10 12.49 -7.42
C THR A 156 -8.60 13.22 -8.66
N PHE A 157 -8.05 14.39 -8.94
CA PHE A 157 -8.38 15.15 -10.14
C PHE A 157 -8.07 14.36 -11.43
N VAL A 158 -6.88 13.75 -11.50
CA VAL A 158 -6.48 12.92 -12.66
C VAL A 158 -7.44 11.73 -12.85
N LEU A 159 -7.83 11.04 -11.78
CA LEU A 159 -8.72 9.88 -11.90
C LEU A 159 -10.15 10.28 -12.29
N ILE A 160 -10.65 11.44 -11.85
CA ILE A 160 -11.98 11.94 -12.22
C ILE A 160 -12.00 12.35 -13.69
N GLU A 161 -11.02 13.15 -14.14
CA GLU A 161 -10.99 13.70 -15.51
C GLU A 161 -10.61 12.65 -16.56
N PHE A 162 -9.63 11.80 -16.24
CA PHE A 162 -9.05 10.85 -17.18
C PHE A 162 -9.44 9.38 -16.93
N GLY A 163 -10.28 9.08 -15.92
CA GLY A 163 -10.60 7.71 -15.54
C GLY A 163 -11.15 6.85 -16.67
N ASN A 164 -12.07 7.42 -17.47
CA ASN A 164 -12.64 6.74 -18.62
C ASN A 164 -11.58 6.45 -19.71
N TYR A 165 -10.74 7.44 -20.00
CA TYR A 165 -9.63 7.30 -20.94
C TYR A 165 -8.61 6.25 -20.43
N LEU A 166 -8.25 6.27 -19.15
CA LEU A 166 -7.36 5.28 -18.56
C LEU A 166 -7.95 3.87 -18.64
N ALA A 167 -9.24 3.70 -18.34
CA ALA A 167 -9.90 2.41 -18.41
C ALA A 167 -9.92 1.85 -19.85
N SER A 168 -10.10 2.70 -20.85
CA SER A 168 -10.15 2.30 -22.26
C SER A 168 -8.84 1.72 -22.80
N PHE A 169 -7.70 1.97 -22.17
CA PHE A 169 -6.44 1.32 -22.52
C PHE A 169 -6.40 -0.17 -22.18
N PHE A 170 -7.21 -0.61 -21.23
CA PHE A 170 -7.17 -1.99 -20.73
C PHE A 170 -8.21 -2.89 -21.42
N ASN A 171 -9.32 -2.33 -21.87
CA ASN A 171 -10.39 -3.12 -22.46
C ASN A 171 -11.12 -2.30 -23.54
N PRO A 172 -11.43 -2.88 -24.72
CA PRO A 172 -12.22 -2.21 -25.78
C PRO A 172 -13.73 -2.22 -25.52
N ASP A 173 -14.23 -3.06 -24.59
CA ASP A 173 -15.66 -3.18 -24.29
C ASP A 173 -16.14 -1.96 -23.51
N ILE A 174 -17.10 -1.23 -24.09
CA ILE A 174 -17.62 0.01 -23.53
C ILE A 174 -18.35 -0.20 -22.21
N GLU A 175 -19.01 -1.35 -22.00
CA GLU A 175 -19.70 -1.67 -20.75
C GLU A 175 -18.71 -1.83 -19.61
N ILE A 176 -17.64 -2.59 -19.83
CA ILE A 176 -16.55 -2.80 -18.87
C ILE A 176 -15.85 -1.48 -18.56
N VAL A 177 -15.56 -0.68 -19.60
CA VAL A 177 -14.90 0.63 -19.45
C VAL A 177 -15.75 1.59 -18.63
N ASN A 178 -17.05 1.69 -18.88
CA ASN A 178 -17.94 2.56 -18.12
C ASN A 178 -18.05 2.16 -16.65
N LEU A 179 -18.13 0.84 -16.38
CA LEU A 179 -18.14 0.35 -15.01
C LEU A 179 -16.80 0.63 -14.33
N ALA A 180 -15.67 0.36 -15.00
CA ALA A 180 -14.33 0.66 -14.48
C ALA A 180 -14.16 2.16 -14.18
N ALA A 181 -14.61 3.05 -15.07
CA ALA A 181 -14.61 4.49 -14.87
C ALA A 181 -15.42 4.90 -13.63
N THR A 182 -16.58 4.30 -13.42
CA THR A 182 -17.39 4.51 -12.20
C THR A 182 -16.61 4.10 -10.93
N LEU A 183 -15.93 2.96 -10.97
CA LEU A 183 -15.08 2.51 -9.86
C LEU A 183 -13.88 3.44 -9.64
N LEU A 184 -13.31 4.00 -10.70
CA LEU A 184 -12.20 4.96 -10.61
C LEU A 184 -12.61 6.30 -9.97
N ILE A 185 -13.86 6.73 -10.12
CA ILE A 185 -14.38 7.90 -9.39
C ILE A 185 -14.41 7.63 -7.87
N ILE A 186 -14.84 6.43 -7.46
CA ILE A 186 -14.83 6.04 -6.05
C ILE A 186 -13.38 5.89 -5.57
N ALA A 187 -12.51 5.30 -6.40
CA ALA A 187 -11.07 5.20 -6.14
C ALA A 187 -10.39 6.57 -6.00
N ALA A 188 -10.86 7.58 -6.72
CA ALA A 188 -10.36 8.95 -6.58
C ALA A 188 -10.59 9.51 -5.16
N ILE A 189 -11.76 9.25 -4.58
CA ILE A 189 -12.07 9.61 -3.19
C ILE A 189 -11.23 8.75 -2.21
N PHE A 190 -11.09 7.46 -2.49
CA PHE A 190 -10.27 6.53 -1.74
C PHE A 190 -8.82 7.01 -1.61
N GLN A 191 -8.23 7.55 -2.69
CA GLN A 191 -6.85 8.07 -2.72
C GLN A 191 -6.57 9.16 -1.69
N ILE A 192 -7.57 9.97 -1.32
CA ILE A 192 -7.43 11.04 -0.31
C ILE A 192 -7.12 10.42 1.06
N ALA A 193 -7.91 9.44 1.46
CA ALA A 193 -7.69 8.73 2.71
C ALA A 193 -6.40 7.89 2.69
N ASP A 194 -6.08 7.31 1.54
CA ASP A 194 -4.91 6.48 1.30
C ASP A 194 -3.61 7.26 1.51
N GLY A 195 -3.51 8.46 0.93
CA GLY A 195 -2.36 9.33 1.12
C GLY A 195 -2.09 9.68 2.59
N LEU A 196 -3.12 10.05 3.32
CA LEU A 196 -3.03 10.35 4.75
C LEU A 196 -2.65 9.11 5.57
N ASN A 197 -3.27 7.98 5.26
CA ASN A 197 -3.05 6.71 5.95
C ASN A 197 -1.59 6.25 5.79
N PHE A 198 -1.08 6.14 4.55
CA PHE A 198 0.27 5.65 4.30
C PHE A 198 1.37 6.57 4.81
N ALA A 199 1.23 7.89 4.68
CA ALA A 199 2.18 8.83 5.26
C ALA A 199 2.20 8.77 6.79
N GLY A 200 1.03 8.65 7.43
CA GLY A 200 0.91 8.48 8.87
C GLY A 200 1.45 7.15 9.37
N VAL A 201 1.14 6.05 8.68
CA VAL A 201 1.71 4.70 8.96
C VAL A 201 3.24 4.73 8.85
N GLY A 202 3.77 5.38 7.81
CA GLY A 202 5.21 5.56 7.65
C GLY A 202 5.84 6.31 8.83
N ALA A 203 5.23 7.41 9.25
CA ALA A 203 5.68 8.15 10.42
C ALA A 203 5.66 7.29 11.70
N LEU A 204 4.57 6.56 11.98
CA LEU A 204 4.45 5.69 13.15
C LEU A 204 5.47 4.53 13.13
N ARG A 205 5.77 3.97 11.96
CA ARG A 205 6.86 3.00 11.81
C ARG A 205 8.22 3.61 12.17
N GLY A 206 8.47 4.88 11.83
CA GLY A 206 9.66 5.62 12.24
C GLY A 206 9.78 5.80 13.77
N PHE A 207 8.65 5.89 14.47
CA PHE A 207 8.57 5.89 15.94
C PHE A 207 8.60 4.48 16.56
N LYS A 208 8.69 3.42 15.75
CA LYS A 208 8.56 2.00 16.17
C LYS A 208 7.17 1.65 16.76
N ASP A 209 6.16 2.48 16.55
CA ASP A 209 4.78 2.28 17.04
C ASP A 209 3.97 1.48 16.00
N THR A 210 4.30 0.21 15.84
CA THR A 210 3.78 -0.65 14.75
C THR A 210 2.63 -1.56 15.17
N GLN A 211 2.58 -1.97 16.44
CA GLN A 211 1.61 -2.97 16.91
C GLN A 211 0.17 -2.50 16.78
N ILE A 212 -0.08 -1.25 17.13
CA ILE A 212 -1.44 -0.67 17.10
C ILE A 212 -1.98 -0.56 15.66
N LEU A 213 -1.10 -0.41 14.67
CA LEU A 213 -1.47 -0.30 13.26
C LEU A 213 -2.18 -1.56 12.76
N PHE A 214 -1.75 -2.73 13.22
CA PHE A 214 -2.40 -4.00 12.89
C PHE A 214 -3.88 -3.99 13.31
N PHE A 215 -4.17 -3.56 14.54
CA PHE A 215 -5.54 -3.50 15.05
C PHE A 215 -6.37 -2.44 14.33
N PHE A 216 -5.79 -1.28 14.02
CA PHE A 216 -6.47 -0.23 13.28
C PHE A 216 -6.88 -0.70 11.88
N MET A 217 -5.97 -1.34 11.16
CA MET A 217 -6.24 -1.90 9.83
C MET A 217 -7.28 -3.02 9.88
N PHE A 218 -7.17 -3.92 10.87
CA PHE A 218 -8.12 -5.01 11.02
C PHE A 218 -9.54 -4.48 11.27
N ILE A 219 -9.71 -3.57 12.25
CA ILE A 219 -11.02 -2.99 12.56
C ILE A 219 -11.57 -2.22 11.36
N ALA A 220 -10.76 -1.35 10.76
CA ALA A 220 -11.17 -0.48 9.67
C ALA A 220 -11.62 -1.26 8.44
N TYR A 221 -10.85 -2.25 8.01
CA TYR A 221 -11.16 -2.98 6.78
C TYR A 221 -12.08 -4.19 7.00
N TRP A 222 -11.82 -5.03 8.01
CA TRP A 222 -12.55 -6.29 8.18
C TRP A 222 -13.84 -6.15 8.99
N ILE A 223 -13.87 -5.26 9.98
CA ILE A 223 -15.06 -5.07 10.83
C ILE A 223 -15.97 -3.98 10.25
N ILE A 224 -15.43 -2.94 9.59
CA ILE A 224 -16.21 -1.82 9.08
C ILE A 224 -16.31 -1.87 7.55
N GLY A 225 -15.20 -1.82 6.84
CA GLY A 225 -15.16 -1.67 5.38
C GLY A 225 -15.78 -2.85 4.64
N MET A 226 -15.35 -4.06 4.93
CA MET A 226 -15.81 -5.27 4.24
C MET A 226 -17.31 -5.55 4.49
N PRO A 227 -17.85 -5.49 5.73
CA PRO A 227 -19.28 -5.67 5.95
C PRO A 227 -20.14 -4.61 5.24
N ILE A 228 -19.74 -3.32 5.30
CA ILE A 228 -20.45 -2.25 4.57
C ILE A 228 -20.38 -2.52 3.06
N GLY A 229 -19.20 -2.86 2.53
CA GLY A 229 -19.04 -3.17 1.11
C GLY A 229 -19.86 -4.38 0.69
N TYR A 230 -19.88 -5.44 1.47
CA TYR A 230 -20.69 -6.63 1.19
C TYR A 230 -22.18 -6.32 1.21
N THR A 231 -22.68 -5.61 2.21
CA THR A 231 -24.11 -5.27 2.33
C THR A 231 -24.57 -4.39 1.18
N LEU A 232 -23.81 -3.37 0.80
CA LEU A 232 -24.14 -2.49 -0.33
C LEU A 232 -24.02 -3.19 -1.70
N SER A 233 -23.12 -4.18 -1.80
CA SER A 233 -22.82 -4.86 -3.07
C SER A 233 -23.75 -6.03 -3.36
N MET A 234 -24.15 -6.80 -2.34
CA MET A 234 -24.74 -8.13 -2.46
C MET A 234 -26.12 -8.27 -1.82
N THR A 235 -26.51 -7.36 -0.96
CA THR A 235 -27.75 -7.47 -0.19
C THR A 235 -28.66 -6.26 -0.39
N ASP A 236 -29.94 -6.47 -0.15
CA ASP A 236 -30.99 -5.44 -0.17
C ASP A 236 -31.27 -4.82 1.21
N PHE A 237 -30.32 -4.98 2.15
CA PHE A 237 -30.51 -4.55 3.55
C PHE A 237 -30.67 -3.03 3.70
N PHE A 238 -29.93 -2.22 2.95
CA PHE A 238 -30.03 -0.75 2.99
C PHE A 238 -30.70 -0.17 1.73
N SER A 239 -30.51 -0.81 0.58
CA SER A 239 -31.03 -0.42 -0.73
C SER A 239 -30.86 -1.59 -1.68
N ASP A 240 -31.41 -1.48 -2.90
CA ASP A 240 -31.10 -2.46 -3.95
C ASP A 240 -29.58 -2.60 -4.13
N PRO A 241 -29.07 -3.83 -4.33
CA PRO A 241 -27.64 -4.08 -4.45
C PRO A 241 -27.02 -3.29 -5.61
N ILE A 242 -26.04 -2.45 -5.32
CA ILE A 242 -25.36 -1.61 -6.32
C ILE A 242 -24.11 -2.27 -6.92
N GLY A 243 -23.84 -3.54 -6.57
CA GLY A 243 -22.76 -4.32 -7.15
C GLY A 243 -21.36 -3.80 -6.78
N ALA A 244 -20.44 -3.78 -7.76
CA ALA A 244 -19.04 -3.40 -7.52
C ALA A 244 -18.87 -2.00 -6.89
N PRO A 245 -19.61 -0.96 -7.27
CA PRO A 245 -19.56 0.34 -6.58
C PRO A 245 -19.79 0.23 -5.08
N GLY A 246 -20.72 -0.62 -4.62
CA GLY A 246 -20.99 -0.84 -3.20
C GLY A 246 -19.79 -1.37 -2.44
N MET A 247 -19.08 -2.33 -3.02
CA MET A 247 -17.84 -2.88 -2.44
C MET A 247 -16.77 -1.79 -2.31
N TRP A 248 -16.54 -0.98 -3.34
CA TRP A 248 -15.57 0.09 -3.33
C TRP A 248 -15.92 1.21 -2.33
N ILE A 249 -17.21 1.54 -2.19
CA ILE A 249 -17.68 2.49 -1.16
C ILE A 249 -17.35 1.95 0.23
N GLY A 250 -17.64 0.68 0.51
CA GLY A 250 -17.31 0.06 1.80
C GLY A 250 -15.82 0.09 2.10
N LEU A 251 -14.97 -0.26 1.14
CA LEU A 251 -13.51 -0.18 1.29
C LEU A 251 -13.04 1.26 1.52
N THR A 252 -13.66 2.23 0.84
CA THR A 252 -13.36 3.66 1.01
C THR A 252 -13.70 4.12 2.43
N VAL A 253 -14.87 3.75 2.95
CA VAL A 253 -15.27 4.06 4.34
C VAL A 253 -14.28 3.44 5.33
N GLY A 254 -13.93 2.16 5.13
CA GLY A 254 -12.92 1.50 5.95
C GLY A 254 -11.60 2.27 5.97
N LEU A 255 -11.12 2.71 4.81
CA LEU A 255 -9.86 3.45 4.72
C LEU A 255 -9.92 4.83 5.39
N PHE A 256 -11.05 5.55 5.28
CA PHE A 256 -11.24 6.81 6.02
C PHE A 256 -11.20 6.60 7.54
N VAL A 257 -11.79 5.52 8.04
CA VAL A 257 -11.71 5.15 9.46
C VAL A 257 -10.25 4.84 9.85
N SER A 258 -9.54 4.06 9.03
CA SER A 258 -8.11 3.79 9.25
C SER A 258 -7.28 5.07 9.29
N ALA A 259 -7.47 5.97 8.31
CA ALA A 259 -6.78 7.25 8.25
C ALA A 259 -7.06 8.10 9.51
N ALA A 260 -8.31 8.13 9.98
CA ALA A 260 -8.67 8.84 11.21
C ALA A 260 -7.94 8.26 12.44
N PHE A 261 -7.88 6.94 12.58
CA PHE A 261 -7.14 6.27 13.66
C PHE A 261 -5.65 6.56 13.59
N VAL A 262 -5.06 6.52 12.39
CA VAL A 262 -3.64 6.81 12.16
C VAL A 262 -3.32 8.26 12.48
N ILE A 263 -4.13 9.23 12.04
CA ILE A 263 -3.97 10.66 12.35
C ILE A 263 -4.02 10.89 13.87
N ALA A 264 -5.02 10.32 14.53
CA ALA A 264 -5.17 10.41 15.98
C ALA A 264 -3.94 9.83 16.70
N ARG A 265 -3.44 8.67 16.22
CA ARG A 265 -2.26 8.03 16.81
C ARG A 265 -0.98 8.82 16.56
N VAL A 266 -0.75 9.36 15.38
CA VAL A 266 0.38 10.24 15.09
C VAL A 266 0.38 11.45 16.04
N ASN A 267 -0.78 12.08 16.21
CA ASN A 267 -0.91 13.22 17.13
C ASN A 267 -0.64 12.81 18.59
N TYR A 268 -1.11 11.63 19.00
CA TYR A 268 -0.87 11.08 20.33
C TYR A 268 0.63 10.77 20.56
N THR A 269 1.26 10.03 19.64
CA THR A 269 2.66 9.59 19.76
C THR A 269 3.64 10.75 19.68
N THR A 270 3.34 11.78 18.89
CA THR A 270 4.17 12.98 18.73
C THR A 270 3.86 14.09 19.74
N GLY A 271 2.86 13.91 20.63
CA GLY A 271 2.47 14.89 21.64
C GLY A 271 3.59 15.18 22.65
N ARG A 272 3.69 16.45 23.09
CA ARG A 272 4.70 16.90 24.07
C ARG A 272 4.63 16.06 25.34
N GLY A 273 5.75 15.41 25.71
CA GLY A 273 5.91 14.59 26.93
C GLY A 273 5.70 13.08 26.74
N ARG A 274 5.09 12.60 25.65
CA ARG A 274 4.82 11.16 25.42
C ARG A 274 5.79 10.48 24.47
N SER A 275 6.40 11.21 23.54
CA SER A 275 7.44 10.71 22.65
C SER A 275 8.65 10.10 23.37
N ARG A 276 8.90 10.47 24.64
CA ARG A 276 9.94 9.85 25.49
C ARG A 276 9.52 8.47 26.03
N PHE A 277 8.23 8.18 26.17
CA PHE A 277 7.75 6.88 26.66
C PHE A 277 7.86 5.77 25.61
N VAL A 278 7.64 6.11 24.33
CA VAL A 278 7.73 5.15 23.21
C VAL A 278 9.17 4.73 22.94
N LEU A 279 10.16 5.54 23.32
CA LEU A 279 11.59 5.24 23.16
C LEU A 279 12.14 4.31 24.23
N ASN A 280 11.44 4.17 25.37
CA ASN A 280 11.89 3.38 26.53
C ASN A 280 11.14 2.03 26.68
N SER A 281 10.16 1.74 25.82
CA SER A 281 9.42 0.48 25.72
C SER A 281 9.89 -0.36 24.53
#